data_9b30ab0141fbb1f0e3d38ecfadc71e25
#
_entry.id   9b30ab0141fbb1f0e3d38ecfadc71e25
#
_cell.length_a   1.000
_cell.length_b   1.000
_cell.length_c   1.000
_cell.angle_alpha   90.00
_cell.angle_beta   90.00
_cell.angle_gamma   90.00
#
_symmetry.space_group_name_H-M   'P 1'
#
loop_
_entity.id
_entity.type
_entity.pdbx_description
1 polymer ?
#
loop_
_entity_poly.entity_id
_entity_poly.type
_entity_poly.pdbx_seq_one_letter_code
_entity_poly.pdbx_strand_id
1 'polypeptide(L)'
;SYILAMVVSLIQYRLFPGEMETINEGLNDVIYSVPFWVSVIVVALLPAICVEAVHRGVIIHTMYRIRKEWLVVLIMGIYFGLFHANPLRFLPTAILGAVMSYIMLETENMVYSSAFHMINNLVPMVLQEFLLKTSQLQQAQNQLTGTDGTMTVPLISIGVYLILGAAVPFGMYLGNYLLHKRDNVKQPF
;
A
#
# COMPACT_ATOMS: atom_id res chain seq x y z
N SER A 1 -1.53 9.74 -0.14
CA SER A 1 -0.76 8.87 -1.07
C SER A 1 -1.55 7.67 -1.56
N TYR A 2 -2.20 6.89 -0.68
CA TYR A 2 -2.98 5.71 -1.06
C TYR A 2 -4.14 6.06 -2.03
N ILE A 3 -4.90 7.11 -1.74
CA ILE A 3 -5.97 7.61 -2.62
C ILE A 3 -5.41 7.98 -4.00
N LEU A 4 -4.27 8.65 -4.05
CA LEU A 4 -3.65 9.03 -5.31
C LEU A 4 -3.20 7.80 -6.10
N ALA A 5 -2.57 6.82 -5.46
CA ALA A 5 -2.18 5.57 -6.10
C ALA A 5 -3.41 4.79 -6.61
N MET A 6 -4.50 4.79 -5.84
CA MET A 6 -5.77 4.17 -6.24
C MET A 6 -6.41 4.89 -7.45
N VAL A 7 -6.43 6.22 -7.46
CA VAL A 7 -6.93 7.00 -8.61
C VAL A 7 -6.10 6.73 -9.86
N VAL A 8 -4.77 6.70 -9.73
CA VAL A 8 -3.87 6.33 -10.84
C VAL A 8 -4.17 4.93 -11.35
N SER A 9 -4.33 3.94 -10.46
CA SER A 9 -4.66 2.57 -10.85
C SER A 9 -6.02 2.47 -11.54
N LEU A 10 -7.03 3.23 -11.11
CA LEU A 10 -8.34 3.27 -11.77
C LEU A 10 -8.25 3.87 -13.19
N ILE A 11 -7.47 4.92 -13.37
CA ILE A 11 -7.22 5.52 -14.68
C ILE A 11 -6.50 4.52 -15.58
N GLN A 12 -5.48 3.83 -15.07
CA GLN A 12 -4.74 2.81 -15.81
C GLN A 12 -5.63 1.63 -16.21
N TYR A 13 -6.50 1.16 -15.32
CA TYR A 13 -7.47 0.11 -15.64
C TYR A 13 -8.44 0.54 -16.74
N ARG A 14 -8.80 1.83 -16.79
CA ARG A 14 -9.66 2.38 -17.84
C ARG A 14 -8.95 2.48 -19.20
N LEU A 15 -7.65 2.79 -19.19
CA LEU A 15 -6.85 2.98 -20.40
C LEU A 15 -6.25 1.68 -20.95
N PHE A 16 -5.89 0.75 -20.06
CA PHE A 16 -5.15 -0.47 -20.35
C PHE A 16 -5.78 -1.68 -19.64
N PRO A 17 -7.06 -2.01 -19.93
CA PRO A 17 -7.79 -3.03 -19.15
C PRO A 17 -7.15 -4.42 -19.25
N GLY A 18 -6.72 -4.86 -20.44
CA GLY A 18 -6.13 -6.19 -20.64
C GLY A 18 -4.79 -6.38 -19.93
N GLU A 19 -3.92 -5.37 -19.99
CA GLU A 19 -2.62 -5.39 -19.32
C GLU A 19 -2.79 -5.34 -17.79
N MET A 20 -3.75 -4.56 -17.29
CA MET A 20 -4.06 -4.51 -15.86
C MET A 20 -4.66 -5.82 -15.36
N GLU A 21 -5.50 -6.47 -16.15
CA GLU A 21 -6.04 -7.80 -15.84
C GLU A 21 -4.93 -8.83 -15.74
N THR A 22 -4.03 -8.91 -16.73
CA THR A 22 -2.86 -9.81 -16.71
C THR A 22 -1.97 -9.59 -15.48
N ILE A 23 -1.74 -8.33 -15.08
CA ILE A 23 -0.97 -8.00 -13.87
C ILE A 23 -1.69 -8.51 -12.62
N ASN A 24 -3.01 -8.32 -12.55
CA ASN A 24 -3.80 -8.75 -11.41
C ASN A 24 -3.90 -10.27 -11.32
N GLU A 25 -4.08 -10.97 -12.44
CA GLU A 25 -4.06 -12.44 -12.50
C GLU A 25 -2.72 -12.98 -12.01
N GLY A 26 -1.59 -12.49 -12.52
CA GLY A 26 -0.27 -12.92 -12.07
C GLY A 26 -0.02 -12.67 -10.58
N LEU A 27 -0.55 -11.58 -10.01
CA LEU A 27 -0.48 -11.33 -8.57
C LEU A 27 -1.38 -12.29 -7.78
N ASN A 28 -2.59 -12.54 -8.28
CA ASN A 28 -3.54 -13.46 -7.67
C ASN A 28 -3.00 -14.89 -7.67
N ASP A 29 -2.38 -15.34 -8.75
CA ASP A 29 -1.73 -16.65 -8.81
C ASP A 29 -0.69 -16.83 -7.71
N VAL A 30 0.13 -15.81 -7.46
CA VAL A 30 1.10 -15.84 -6.37
C VAL A 30 0.41 -15.87 -4.99
N ILE A 31 -0.62 -15.05 -4.79
CA ILE A 31 -1.32 -14.92 -3.50
C ILE A 31 -2.10 -16.20 -3.17
N TYR A 32 -2.76 -16.82 -4.16
CA TYR A 32 -3.66 -17.96 -3.94
C TYR A 32 -3.02 -19.34 -4.20
N SER A 33 -1.77 -19.39 -4.67
CA SER A 33 -1.02 -20.65 -4.85
C SER A 33 -0.63 -21.33 -3.52
N VAL A 34 -0.67 -20.58 -2.43
CA VAL A 34 -0.29 -21.04 -1.09
C VAL A 34 -1.33 -20.59 -0.05
N PRO A 35 -1.33 -21.15 1.17
CA PRO A 35 -2.21 -20.66 2.24
C PRO A 35 -2.05 -19.17 2.49
N PHE A 36 -3.14 -18.47 2.75
CA PHE A 36 -3.18 -16.99 2.88
C PHE A 36 -2.14 -16.42 3.85
N TRP A 37 -1.89 -17.07 4.97
CA TRP A 37 -0.87 -16.62 5.93
C TRP A 37 0.56 -16.68 5.37
N VAL A 38 0.85 -17.62 4.45
CA VAL A 38 2.14 -17.68 3.74
C VAL A 38 2.24 -16.50 2.79
N SER A 39 1.18 -16.20 2.05
CA SER A 39 1.11 -15.04 1.15
C SER A 39 1.31 -13.73 1.90
N VAL A 40 0.75 -13.58 3.11
CA VAL A 40 0.98 -12.42 3.98
C VAL A 40 2.46 -12.27 4.33
N ILE A 41 3.14 -13.37 4.66
CA ILE A 41 4.58 -13.31 4.96
C ILE A 41 5.37 -12.90 3.71
N VAL A 42 5.11 -13.55 2.56
CA VAL A 42 5.91 -13.38 1.34
C VAL A 42 5.63 -12.05 0.63
N VAL A 43 4.38 -11.60 0.60
CA VAL A 43 3.97 -10.42 -0.18
C VAL A 43 3.90 -9.14 0.68
N ALA A 44 3.64 -9.26 1.99
CA ALA A 44 3.53 -8.07 2.85
C ALA A 44 4.71 -7.93 3.82
N LEU A 45 5.03 -8.95 4.61
CA LEU A 45 6.02 -8.83 5.68
C LEU A 45 7.47 -8.80 5.15
N LEU A 46 7.85 -9.77 4.31
CA LEU A 46 9.22 -9.83 3.78
C LEU A 46 9.59 -8.61 2.96
N PRO A 47 8.78 -8.10 2.01
CA PRO A 47 9.09 -6.88 1.32
C PRO A 47 9.20 -5.67 2.25
N ALA A 48 8.31 -5.55 3.24
CA ALA A 48 8.36 -4.46 4.21
C ALA A 48 9.66 -4.45 5.04
N ILE A 49 10.29 -5.57 5.26
CA ILE A 49 11.57 -5.67 5.96
C ILE A 49 12.73 -5.56 4.98
N CYS A 50 12.79 -6.45 3.98
CA CYS A 50 13.97 -6.58 3.11
C CYS A 50 14.10 -5.41 2.14
N VAL A 51 13.01 -5.00 1.50
CA VAL A 51 13.04 -3.90 0.53
C VAL A 51 13.29 -2.57 1.24
N GLU A 52 12.67 -2.35 2.42
CA GLU A 52 12.92 -1.15 3.21
C GLU A 52 14.37 -1.11 3.74
N ALA A 53 14.92 -2.23 4.20
CA ALA A 53 16.31 -2.30 4.64
C ALA A 53 17.28 -1.86 3.52
N VAL A 54 17.03 -2.27 2.28
CA VAL A 54 17.83 -1.86 1.13
C VAL A 54 17.60 -0.39 0.79
N HIS A 55 16.34 0.04 0.62
CA HIS A 55 16.02 1.38 0.12
C HIS A 55 16.26 2.46 1.18
N ARG A 56 15.77 2.26 2.40
CA ARG A 56 15.82 3.25 3.49
C ARG A 56 16.96 2.97 4.47
N GLY A 57 17.38 1.72 4.56
CA GLY A 57 18.56 1.37 5.36
C GLY A 57 19.89 1.66 4.67
N VAL A 58 19.99 1.51 3.35
CA VAL A 58 21.25 1.67 2.62
C VAL A 58 21.20 2.79 1.59
N ILE A 59 20.32 2.71 0.59
CA ILE A 59 20.38 3.59 -0.58
C ILE A 59 20.14 5.06 -0.20
N ILE A 60 19.16 5.37 0.63
CA ILE A 60 18.85 6.74 1.03
C ILE A 60 20.06 7.44 1.68
N HIS A 61 20.86 6.67 2.44
CA HIS A 61 22.06 7.21 3.11
C HIS A 61 23.18 7.59 2.14
N THR A 62 23.20 7.04 0.91
CA THR A 62 24.14 7.47 -0.13
C THR A 62 23.84 8.88 -0.64
N MET A 63 22.64 9.38 -0.35
CA MET A 63 22.14 10.69 -0.80
C MET A 63 22.31 11.79 0.24
N TYR A 64 23.01 11.55 1.36
CA TYR A 64 23.21 12.53 2.45
C TYR A 64 23.85 13.86 1.99
N ARG A 65 24.53 13.87 0.84
CA ARG A 65 25.10 15.08 0.24
C ARG A 65 24.06 15.99 -0.40
N ILE A 66 22.87 15.46 -0.71
CA ILE A 66 21.78 16.22 -1.31
C ILE A 66 21.08 17.00 -0.21
N ARG A 67 21.34 18.33 -0.15
CA ARG A 67 20.79 19.21 0.89
C ARG A 67 19.29 19.45 0.78
N LYS A 68 18.66 19.07 -0.32
CA LYS A 68 17.22 19.29 -0.58
C LYS A 68 16.47 17.98 -0.38
N GLU A 69 15.81 17.84 0.74
CA GLU A 69 15.06 16.63 1.11
C GLU A 69 14.01 16.21 0.06
N TRP A 70 13.27 17.19 -0.49
CA TRP A 70 12.29 16.90 -1.53
C TRP A 70 12.92 16.22 -2.77
N LEU A 71 14.19 16.54 -3.09
CA LEU A 71 14.90 15.92 -4.20
C LEU A 71 15.27 14.46 -3.87
N VAL A 72 15.67 14.20 -2.63
CA VAL A 72 15.89 12.81 -2.15
C VAL A 72 14.60 12.01 -2.21
N VAL A 73 13.50 12.57 -1.75
CA VAL A 73 12.16 11.95 -1.81
C VAL A 73 11.77 11.62 -3.25
N LEU A 74 11.97 12.55 -4.19
CA LEU A 74 11.65 12.36 -5.60
C LEU A 74 12.53 11.24 -6.23
N ILE A 75 13.85 11.31 -6.03
CA ILE A 75 14.80 10.32 -6.57
C ILE A 75 14.48 8.93 -6.03
N MET A 76 14.26 8.81 -4.73
CA MET A 76 13.92 7.55 -4.08
C MET A 76 12.57 7.00 -4.54
N GLY A 77 11.60 7.88 -4.80
CA GLY A 77 10.32 7.50 -5.38
C GLY A 77 10.48 6.92 -6.78
N ILE A 78 11.20 7.62 -7.67
CA ILE A 78 11.49 7.15 -9.02
C ILE A 78 12.24 5.82 -8.99
N TYR A 79 13.27 5.71 -8.15
CA TYR A 79 14.05 4.48 -7.99
C TYR A 79 13.16 3.30 -7.54
N PHE A 80 12.29 3.52 -6.56
CA PHE A 80 11.35 2.51 -6.07
C PHE A 80 10.34 2.08 -7.16
N GLY A 81 9.86 3.03 -7.97
CA GLY A 81 9.00 2.74 -9.11
C GLY A 81 9.72 1.89 -10.17
N LEU A 82 10.95 2.23 -10.52
CA LEU A 82 11.78 1.48 -11.48
C LEU A 82 12.08 0.07 -10.99
N PHE A 83 12.28 -0.12 -9.69
CA PHE A 83 12.54 -1.43 -9.09
C PHE A 83 11.42 -2.45 -9.36
N HIS A 84 10.19 -2.01 -9.61
CA HIS A 84 9.07 -2.89 -9.96
C HIS A 84 9.08 -3.38 -11.41
N ALA A 85 10.00 -2.87 -12.27
CA ALA A 85 10.23 -3.30 -13.64
C ALA A 85 8.96 -3.45 -14.51
N ASN A 86 7.90 -2.70 -14.19
CA ASN A 86 6.63 -2.72 -14.92
C ASN A 86 6.12 -1.29 -15.14
N PRO A 87 5.92 -0.84 -16.40
CA PRO A 87 5.52 0.52 -16.71
C PRO A 87 4.20 0.96 -16.06
N LEU A 88 3.23 0.05 -15.97
CA LEU A 88 1.92 0.34 -15.38
C LEU A 88 2.00 0.40 -13.84
N ARG A 89 2.93 -0.33 -13.25
CA ARG A 89 3.17 -0.25 -11.79
C ARG A 89 4.08 0.91 -11.40
N PHE A 90 4.83 1.46 -12.35
CA PHE A 90 5.83 2.49 -12.07
C PHE A 90 5.25 3.68 -11.29
N LEU A 91 4.20 4.32 -11.82
CA LEU A 91 3.69 5.56 -11.22
C LEU A 91 3.08 5.36 -9.83
N PRO A 92 2.17 4.38 -9.58
CA PRO A 92 1.65 4.14 -8.24
C PRO A 92 2.75 3.78 -7.23
N THR A 93 3.72 2.93 -7.63
CA THR A 93 4.81 2.52 -6.74
C THR A 93 5.83 3.63 -6.50
N ALA A 94 6.10 4.49 -7.51
CA ALA A 94 6.94 5.68 -7.33
C ALA A 94 6.34 6.64 -6.30
N ILE A 95 5.03 6.86 -6.33
CA ILE A 95 4.31 7.68 -5.34
C ILE A 95 4.46 7.07 -3.94
N LEU A 96 4.24 5.76 -3.80
CA LEU A 96 4.41 5.08 -2.52
C LEU A 96 5.85 5.13 -2.03
N GLY A 97 6.82 4.92 -2.93
CA GLY A 97 8.23 5.04 -2.63
C GLY A 97 8.63 6.44 -2.14
N ALA A 98 8.09 7.49 -2.75
CA ALA A 98 8.29 8.87 -2.31
C ALA A 98 7.74 9.09 -0.89
N VAL A 99 6.52 8.63 -0.60
CA VAL A 99 5.92 8.75 0.73
C VAL A 99 6.72 8.01 1.79
N MET A 100 7.16 6.78 1.53
CA MET A 100 7.97 6.01 2.46
C MET A 100 9.33 6.68 2.72
N SER A 101 9.93 7.31 1.70
CA SER A 101 11.17 8.06 1.86
C SER A 101 10.96 9.35 2.67
N TYR A 102 9.84 10.04 2.47
CA TYR A 102 9.45 11.17 3.30
C TYR A 102 9.26 10.75 4.76
N ILE A 103 8.54 9.65 5.02
CA ILE A 103 8.39 9.11 6.39
C ILE A 103 9.76 8.81 7.02
N MET A 104 10.67 8.20 6.27
CA MET A 104 12.02 7.90 6.76
C MET A 104 12.80 9.15 7.12
N LEU A 105 12.78 10.19 6.28
CA LEU A 105 13.49 11.45 6.53
C LEU A 105 12.93 12.21 7.74
N GLU A 106 11.60 12.27 7.88
CA GLU A 106 10.94 12.96 8.99
C GLU A 106 11.08 12.24 10.34
N THR A 107 11.11 10.90 10.31
CA THR A 107 11.12 10.11 11.56
C THR A 107 12.51 9.59 11.93
N GLU A 108 13.44 9.63 10.99
CA GLU A 108 14.79 9.03 11.12
C GLU A 108 14.73 7.55 11.57
N ASN A 109 13.58 6.88 11.32
CA ASN A 109 13.34 5.53 11.80
C ASN A 109 12.66 4.68 10.74
N MET A 110 13.40 3.69 10.21
CA MET A 110 12.96 2.78 9.18
C MET A 110 11.72 1.95 9.58
N VAL A 111 11.46 1.74 10.87
CA VAL A 111 10.31 0.96 11.35
C VAL A 111 8.99 1.58 10.88
N TYR A 112 8.89 2.91 10.81
CA TYR A 112 7.67 3.58 10.35
C TYR A 112 7.44 3.40 8.84
N SER A 113 8.49 3.49 8.01
CA SER A 113 8.37 3.22 6.58
C SER A 113 8.08 1.75 6.31
N SER A 114 8.69 0.82 7.06
CA SER A 114 8.42 -0.62 6.99
C SER A 114 6.97 -0.95 7.39
N ALA A 115 6.47 -0.38 8.48
CA ALA A 115 5.08 -0.55 8.89
C ALA A 115 4.10 -0.02 7.83
N PHE A 116 4.39 1.15 7.26
CA PHE A 116 3.59 1.71 6.18
C PHE A 116 3.60 0.81 4.93
N HIS A 117 4.77 0.30 4.53
CA HIS A 117 4.90 -0.63 3.41
C HIS A 117 4.11 -1.92 3.65
N MET A 118 4.26 -2.52 4.84
CA MET A 118 3.51 -3.72 5.23
C MET A 118 2.00 -3.50 5.16
N ILE A 119 1.49 -2.41 5.73
CA ILE A 119 0.06 -2.08 5.72
C ILE A 119 -0.42 -1.87 4.28
N ASN A 120 0.37 -1.19 3.45
CA ASN A 120 0.01 -0.91 2.06
C ASN A 120 -0.12 -2.20 1.22
N ASN A 121 0.67 -3.23 1.50
CA ASN A 121 0.58 -4.52 0.84
C ASN A 121 -0.50 -5.41 1.47
N LEU A 122 -0.65 -5.39 2.80
CA LEU A 122 -1.58 -6.25 3.52
C LEU A 122 -3.05 -5.86 3.28
N VAL A 123 -3.36 -4.56 3.29
CA VAL A 123 -4.76 -4.08 3.19
C VAL A 123 -5.45 -4.57 1.93
N PRO A 124 -4.89 -4.46 0.71
CA PRO A 124 -5.52 -4.98 -0.49
C PRO A 124 -5.72 -6.51 -0.44
N MET A 125 -4.75 -7.26 0.10
CA MET A 125 -4.82 -8.72 0.21
C MET A 125 -5.97 -9.16 1.15
N VAL A 126 -6.06 -8.56 2.33
CA VAL A 126 -7.13 -8.86 3.31
C VAL A 126 -8.49 -8.49 2.73
N LEU A 127 -8.59 -7.35 2.08
CA LEU A 127 -9.84 -6.89 1.50
C LEU A 127 -10.29 -7.80 0.35
N GLN A 128 -9.39 -8.22 -0.52
CA GLN A 128 -9.69 -9.14 -1.61
C GLN A 128 -10.12 -10.52 -1.07
N GLU A 129 -9.43 -11.07 -0.08
CA GLU A 129 -9.79 -12.32 0.59
C GLU A 129 -11.20 -12.23 1.22
N PHE A 130 -11.50 -11.10 1.88
CA PHE A 130 -12.82 -10.85 2.45
C PHE A 130 -13.92 -10.79 1.37
N LEU A 131 -13.68 -10.08 0.27
CA LEU A 131 -14.62 -9.97 -0.84
C LEU A 131 -14.88 -11.32 -1.52
N LEU A 132 -13.84 -12.13 -1.72
CA LEU A 132 -13.97 -13.48 -2.29
C LEU A 132 -14.80 -14.39 -1.39
N LYS A 133 -14.54 -14.39 -0.08
CA LYS A 133 -15.34 -15.19 0.86
C LYS A 133 -16.79 -14.73 0.90
N THR A 134 -17.05 -13.44 0.87
CA THR A 134 -18.41 -12.88 0.85
C THR A 134 -19.15 -13.27 -0.43
N SER A 135 -18.51 -13.20 -1.60
CA SER A 135 -19.10 -13.60 -2.87
C SER A 135 -19.41 -15.10 -2.92
N GLN A 136 -18.52 -15.95 -2.39
CA GLN A 136 -18.74 -17.39 -2.30
C GLN A 136 -19.93 -17.74 -1.39
N LEU A 137 -20.04 -17.07 -0.23
CA LEU A 137 -21.18 -17.25 0.67
C LEU A 137 -22.49 -16.81 0.02
N GLN A 138 -22.49 -15.71 -0.71
CA GLN A 138 -23.67 -15.21 -1.42
C GLN A 138 -24.09 -16.15 -2.55
N GLN A 139 -23.14 -16.69 -3.33
CA GLN A 139 -23.43 -17.70 -4.36
C GLN A 139 -24.01 -18.99 -3.76
N ALA A 140 -23.44 -19.48 -2.67
CA ALA A 140 -23.94 -20.64 -1.95
C ALA A 140 -25.37 -20.41 -1.41
N GLN A 141 -25.66 -19.23 -0.87
CA GLN A 141 -26.99 -18.84 -0.41
C GLN A 141 -27.99 -18.77 -1.57
N ASN A 142 -27.59 -18.16 -2.71
CA ASN A 142 -28.44 -18.07 -3.89
C ASN A 142 -28.79 -19.46 -4.46
N GLN A 143 -27.82 -20.39 -4.45
CA GLN A 143 -28.06 -21.78 -4.84
C GLN A 143 -29.08 -22.50 -3.94
N LEU A 144 -29.04 -22.21 -2.63
CA LEU A 144 -29.96 -22.79 -1.65
C LEU A 144 -31.38 -22.19 -1.73
N THR A 145 -31.50 -20.91 -2.08
CA THR A 145 -32.77 -20.18 -2.12
C THR A 145 -33.39 -20.10 -3.48
N GLY A 146 -32.68 -20.52 -4.56
CA GLY A 146 -33.16 -20.43 -5.93
C GLY A 146 -33.36 -19.02 -6.47
N THR A 147 -32.76 -18.00 -5.81
CA THR A 147 -32.83 -16.59 -6.22
C THR A 147 -31.62 -16.22 -7.06
N ASP A 148 -31.84 -15.80 -8.32
CA ASP A 148 -30.84 -15.16 -9.17
C ASP A 148 -30.54 -13.76 -8.61
N GLY A 149 -29.63 -13.68 -7.64
CA GLY A 149 -29.16 -12.42 -7.09
C GLY A 149 -28.15 -11.77 -8.02
N THR A 150 -28.48 -10.63 -8.62
CA THR A 150 -27.50 -9.76 -9.26
C THR A 150 -26.39 -9.41 -8.24
N MET A 151 -25.14 -9.63 -8.62
CA MET A 151 -23.98 -9.23 -7.80
C MET A 151 -23.98 -7.70 -7.62
N THR A 152 -24.59 -7.24 -6.55
CA THR A 152 -24.38 -5.88 -6.09
C THR A 152 -23.07 -5.88 -5.29
N VAL A 153 -22.10 -5.08 -5.75
CA VAL A 153 -20.91 -4.78 -4.92
C VAL A 153 -21.42 -4.29 -3.58
N PRO A 154 -21.18 -4.99 -2.47
CA PRO A 154 -21.80 -4.61 -1.20
C PRO A 154 -21.38 -3.19 -0.84
N LEU A 155 -22.31 -2.31 -0.49
CA LEU A 155 -22.03 -0.95 0.01
C LEU A 155 -20.99 -0.98 1.16
N ILE A 156 -20.93 -2.10 1.86
CA ILE A 156 -19.93 -2.41 2.88
C ILE A 156 -18.50 -2.33 2.33
N SER A 157 -18.23 -2.83 1.10
CA SER A 157 -16.88 -2.77 0.52
C SER A 157 -16.46 -1.33 0.24
N ILE A 158 -17.37 -0.49 -0.25
CA ILE A 158 -17.13 0.94 -0.45
C ILE A 158 -16.85 1.63 0.89
N GLY A 159 -17.63 1.29 1.94
CA GLY A 159 -17.43 1.81 3.30
C GLY A 159 -16.06 1.43 3.86
N VAL A 160 -15.64 0.18 3.68
CA VAL A 160 -14.31 -0.30 4.12
C VAL A 160 -13.19 0.45 3.39
N TYR A 161 -13.29 0.65 2.06
CA TYR A 161 -12.31 1.44 1.31
C TYR A 161 -12.24 2.89 1.78
N LEU A 162 -13.38 3.52 2.08
CA LEU A 162 -13.43 4.89 2.58
C LEU A 162 -12.82 5.00 4.00
N ILE A 163 -13.11 4.04 4.89
CA ILE A 163 -12.55 4.02 6.24
C ILE A 163 -11.04 3.80 6.20
N LEU A 164 -10.56 2.83 5.42
CA LEU A 164 -9.12 2.57 5.28
C LEU A 164 -8.40 3.73 4.59
N GLY A 165 -9.03 4.34 3.58
CA GLY A 165 -8.50 5.53 2.91
C GLY A 165 -8.39 6.75 3.84
N ALA A 166 -9.29 6.88 4.82
CA ALA A 166 -9.26 7.95 5.82
C ALA A 166 -8.33 7.64 7.01
N ALA A 167 -8.18 6.37 7.39
CA ALA A 167 -7.38 5.95 8.54
C ALA A 167 -5.88 6.26 8.37
N VAL A 168 -5.35 6.16 7.14
CA VAL A 168 -3.93 6.44 6.86
C VAL A 168 -3.58 7.92 7.06
N PRO A 169 -4.26 8.89 6.40
CA PRO A 169 -3.97 10.31 6.64
C PRO A 169 -4.26 10.74 8.08
N PHE A 170 -5.29 10.17 8.72
CA PHE A 170 -5.58 10.42 10.13
C PHE A 170 -4.47 9.89 11.04
N GLY A 171 -3.97 8.68 10.81
CA GLY A 171 -2.85 8.10 11.56
C GLY A 171 -1.56 8.91 11.39
N MET A 172 -1.28 9.41 10.17
CA MET A 172 -0.13 10.29 9.90
C MET A 172 -0.30 11.64 10.62
N TYR A 173 -1.49 12.25 10.58
CA TYR A 173 -1.78 13.49 11.29
C TYR A 173 -1.63 13.30 12.81
N LEU A 174 -2.19 12.24 13.35
CA LEU A 174 -2.09 11.93 14.78
C LEU A 174 -0.65 11.65 15.20
N GLY A 175 0.09 10.88 14.38
CA GLY A 175 1.52 10.60 14.62
C GLY A 175 2.35 11.89 14.64
N ASN A 176 2.16 12.75 13.65
CA ASN A 176 2.84 14.05 13.58
C ASN A 176 2.46 14.96 14.75
N TYR A 177 1.17 15.02 15.10
CA TYR A 177 0.69 15.78 16.26
C TYR A 177 1.31 15.29 17.58
N LEU A 178 1.41 13.98 17.78
CA LEU A 178 1.99 13.40 19.00
C LEU A 178 3.50 13.60 19.07
N LEU A 179 4.21 13.54 17.95
CA LEU A 179 5.66 13.81 17.88
C LEU A 179 5.95 15.27 18.20
N HIS A 180 5.25 16.22 17.58
CA HIS A 180 5.46 17.66 17.88
C HIS A 180 5.05 18.04 19.30
N LYS A 181 4.03 17.40 19.87
CA LYS A 181 3.66 17.59 21.27
C LYS A 181 4.76 17.11 22.21
N ARG A 182 5.49 16.05 21.85
CA ARG A 182 6.62 15.52 22.64
C ARG A 182 7.81 16.47 22.61
N ASP A 183 8.10 17.11 21.47
CA ASP A 183 9.21 18.04 21.32
C ASP A 183 8.96 19.35 22.09
N ASN A 184 7.71 19.83 22.10
CA ASN A 184 7.33 21.01 22.90
C ASN A 184 7.36 20.78 24.42
N VAL A 185 7.32 19.52 24.87
CA VAL A 185 7.44 19.17 26.31
C VAL A 185 8.91 19.01 26.72
N LYS A 186 9.84 18.86 25.77
CA LYS A 186 11.29 18.67 26.04
C LYS A 186 12.11 19.96 26.06
N GLN A 187 11.49 21.14 26.01
CA GLN A 187 12.17 22.41 26.26
C GLN A 187 11.74 23.04 27.60
N PRO A 188 12.29 22.61 28.74
CA PRO A 188 12.46 23.47 29.85
C PRO A 188 13.95 23.78 29.97
N PHE A 189 14.29 25.06 29.81
CA PHE A 189 15.60 25.73 30.04
C PHE A 189 16.62 25.66 28.92
#